data_891302d4a7df77f5c80f857825b812c5
#
_entry.id   891302d4a7df77f5c80f857825b812c5
#
_cell.length_a   1.000
_cell.length_b   1.000
_cell.length_c   1.000
_cell.angle_alpha   90.00
_cell.angle_beta   90.00
_cell.angle_gamma   90.00
#
_symmetry.space_group_name_H-M   'P 1'
#
loop_
_entity.id
_entity.type
_entity.pdbx_description
1 polymer ?
#
loop_
_entity_poly.entity_id
_entity_poly.type
_entity_poly.pdbx_seq_one_letter_code
_entity_poly.pdbx_strand_id
1 'polypeptide(L)'
;YARRKSQVDAALVRQAGREVFDLPAPRRRGQVAVLLATLLLAVAGGYWFAAHDGGFASLISFSQPEAEVAAETSVEVAAPENGPKGNPSAPAQPAMDLPTTWPGDFGFDNNFATAFADLADLWGLFYPPSQENPCRYAADAGLRCLDRQDNLQSLQGYDRPAVLTLYDDQGRPFHVTLEKLQAQRVRLAAGNTAHELDIAALESRWFGEYQLLWQPPDLYRGPLFPGESGPLVGWLADQLETLRFFAGQGNRMPDRLEGTLLGALKRFQFDQGLTPDGILGPQTMVHLNRALDVPGPRLAFSEVD
;
A
#
# COMPACT_ATOMS: atom_id res chain seq x y z
N TYR A 1 16.84 50.90 -32.74
CA TYR A 1 16.60 49.45 -32.86
C TYR A 1 15.48 49.09 -31.89
N ALA A 2 14.30 48.77 -32.44
CA ALA A 2 13.05 48.60 -31.73
C ALA A 2 13.01 47.26 -30.95
N ARG A 3 12.69 47.32 -29.65
CA ARG A 3 12.25 46.18 -28.84
C ARG A 3 10.89 45.72 -29.27
N ARG A 4 10.78 44.54 -29.94
CA ARG A 4 9.51 43.83 -30.07
C ARG A 4 9.31 43.01 -28.79
N LYS A 5 8.37 43.43 -27.93
CA LYS A 5 7.76 42.60 -26.89
C LYS A 5 6.80 41.62 -27.60
N SER A 6 7.10 40.35 -27.58
CA SER A 6 6.12 39.31 -27.94
C SER A 6 5.14 39.17 -26.78
N GLN A 7 3.95 39.76 -26.89
CA GLN A 7 2.83 39.41 -26.03
C GLN A 7 2.35 38.01 -26.47
N VAL A 8 2.49 37.07 -25.59
CA VAL A 8 1.84 35.75 -25.75
C VAL A 8 0.37 35.95 -25.43
N ASP A 9 -0.47 35.78 -26.45
CA ASP A 9 -1.91 35.99 -26.34
C ASP A 9 -2.53 34.89 -25.44
N ALA A 10 -3.18 35.32 -24.35
CA ALA A 10 -3.81 34.44 -23.35
C ALA A 10 -4.92 33.52 -23.94
N ALA A 11 -5.36 33.81 -25.17
CA ALA A 11 -6.30 33.00 -25.93
C ALA A 11 -5.62 31.74 -26.50
N LEU A 12 -4.39 31.88 -27.02
CA LEU A 12 -3.59 30.76 -27.55
C LEU A 12 -3.16 29.77 -26.43
N VAL A 13 -2.87 30.26 -25.23
CA VAL A 13 -2.56 29.41 -24.08
C VAL A 13 -3.79 28.61 -23.62
N ARG A 14 -4.98 29.20 -23.70
CA ARG A 14 -6.25 28.50 -23.39
C ARG A 14 -6.65 27.49 -24.43
N GLN A 15 -6.27 27.68 -25.68
CA GLN A 15 -6.56 26.72 -26.77
C GLN A 15 -5.62 25.51 -26.70
N ALA A 16 -4.35 25.71 -26.44
CA ALA A 16 -3.37 24.62 -26.24
C ALA A 16 -3.70 23.73 -25.02
N GLY A 17 -4.24 24.34 -23.95
CA GLY A 17 -4.66 23.59 -22.74
C GLY A 17 -5.88 22.68 -22.95
N ARG A 18 -6.67 22.89 -24.01
CA ARG A 18 -7.83 22.05 -24.31
C ARG A 18 -7.51 20.80 -25.14
N GLU A 19 -6.43 20.80 -25.87
CA GLU A 19 -6.02 19.65 -26.70
C GLU A 19 -5.20 18.60 -25.91
N VAL A 20 -4.64 18.96 -24.76
CA VAL A 20 -3.79 18.06 -23.94
C VAL A 20 -4.59 17.32 -22.86
N PHE A 21 -5.80 17.80 -22.51
CA PHE A 21 -6.68 17.19 -21.51
C PHE A 21 -8.07 16.94 -22.06
N ASP A 22 -8.17 16.11 -23.09
CA ASP A 22 -9.47 15.57 -23.54
C ASP A 22 -9.91 14.43 -22.60
N LEU A 23 -10.20 14.81 -21.35
CA LEU A 23 -10.96 13.97 -20.44
C LEU A 23 -12.45 14.17 -20.80
N PRO A 24 -13.19 13.12 -21.19
CA PRO A 24 -14.61 13.23 -21.46
C PRO A 24 -15.32 13.75 -20.22
N ALA A 25 -15.96 14.91 -20.33
CA ALA A 25 -16.75 15.50 -19.26
C ALA A 25 -17.79 14.49 -18.76
N PRO A 26 -17.93 14.25 -17.44
CA PRO A 26 -18.92 13.32 -16.93
C PRO A 26 -20.31 13.83 -17.32
N ARG A 27 -21.03 13.06 -18.12
CA ARG A 27 -22.42 13.30 -18.49
C ARG A 27 -23.31 13.16 -17.26
N ARG A 28 -23.41 14.22 -16.44
CA ARG A 28 -24.25 14.28 -15.23
C ARG A 28 -25.75 14.03 -15.48
N ARG A 29 -26.24 14.08 -16.71
CA ARG A 29 -27.65 13.88 -17.02
C ARG A 29 -28.14 12.44 -16.95
N GLY A 30 -27.27 11.45 -17.12
CA GLY A 30 -27.63 10.03 -17.00
C GLY A 30 -27.74 9.53 -15.57
N GLN A 31 -26.95 10.04 -14.65
CA GLN A 31 -26.95 9.57 -13.25
C GLN A 31 -28.21 10.01 -12.48
N VAL A 32 -28.74 11.21 -12.74
CA VAL A 32 -29.98 11.68 -12.13
C VAL A 32 -31.20 10.88 -12.65
N ALA A 33 -31.21 10.51 -13.93
CA ALA A 33 -32.29 9.70 -14.51
C ALA A 33 -32.29 8.26 -13.94
N VAL A 34 -31.12 7.66 -13.71
CA VAL A 34 -31.01 6.32 -13.12
C VAL A 34 -31.44 6.32 -11.65
N LEU A 35 -31.07 7.35 -10.87
CA LEU A 35 -31.48 7.46 -9.46
C LEU A 35 -32.99 7.69 -9.31
N LEU A 36 -33.62 8.47 -10.21
CA LEU A 36 -35.07 8.67 -10.21
C LEU A 36 -35.82 7.39 -10.64
N ALA A 37 -35.30 6.63 -11.60
CA ALA A 37 -35.90 5.36 -12.01
C ALA A 37 -35.83 4.29 -10.92
N THR A 38 -34.73 4.19 -10.19
CA THR A 38 -34.59 3.25 -9.05
C THR A 38 -35.49 3.64 -7.87
N LEU A 39 -35.66 4.93 -7.59
CA LEU A 39 -36.57 5.41 -6.55
C LEU A 39 -38.04 5.11 -6.88
N LEU A 40 -38.45 5.28 -8.13
CA LEU A 40 -39.82 4.96 -8.58
C LEU A 40 -40.11 3.46 -8.53
N LEU A 41 -39.15 2.61 -8.85
CA LEU A 41 -39.28 1.17 -8.75
C LEU A 41 -39.38 0.70 -7.30
N ALA A 42 -38.63 1.31 -6.37
CA ALA A 42 -38.69 1.01 -4.95
C ALA A 42 -40.05 1.41 -4.34
N VAL A 43 -40.61 2.57 -4.74
CA VAL A 43 -41.93 3.02 -4.28
C VAL A 43 -43.05 2.15 -4.85
N ALA A 44 -42.99 1.81 -6.14
CA ALA A 44 -43.97 0.93 -6.78
C ALA A 44 -43.92 -0.51 -6.21
N GLY A 45 -42.72 -1.05 -5.94
CA GLY A 45 -42.52 -2.36 -5.30
C GLY A 45 -43.03 -2.37 -3.86
N GLY A 46 -42.75 -1.32 -3.08
CA GLY A 46 -43.25 -1.17 -1.71
C GLY A 46 -44.79 -1.07 -1.65
N TYR A 47 -45.41 -0.35 -2.57
CA TYR A 47 -46.85 -0.22 -2.65
C TYR A 47 -47.54 -1.54 -3.06
N TRP A 48 -46.95 -2.29 -4.00
CA TRP A 48 -47.46 -3.60 -4.42
C TRP A 48 -47.34 -4.64 -3.31
N PHE A 49 -46.24 -4.61 -2.51
CA PHE A 49 -46.03 -5.49 -1.35
C PHE A 49 -47.01 -5.20 -0.20
N ALA A 50 -47.33 -3.93 0.03
CA ALA A 50 -48.27 -3.52 1.06
C ALA A 50 -49.75 -3.78 0.70
N ALA A 51 -50.07 -3.92 -0.61
CA ALA A 51 -51.42 -4.15 -1.09
C ALA A 51 -51.82 -5.66 -1.20
N HIS A 52 -50.84 -6.54 -1.04
CA HIS A 52 -51.07 -8.01 -1.09
C HIS A 52 -50.73 -8.62 0.27
N ASP A 53 -51.60 -8.41 1.24
CA ASP A 53 -51.60 -9.09 2.52
C ASP A 53 -51.79 -10.61 2.31
N GLY A 54 -50.71 -11.37 2.47
CA GLY A 54 -50.73 -12.82 2.37
C GLY A 54 -49.48 -13.46 3.01
N GLY A 55 -49.43 -13.48 4.35
CA GLY A 55 -48.85 -14.54 5.17
C GLY A 55 -47.44 -15.07 4.83
N PHE A 56 -46.39 -14.45 5.38
CA PHE A 56 -45.15 -15.16 5.71
C PHE A 56 -44.65 -14.76 7.11
N ALA A 57 -45.49 -15.01 8.12
CA ALA A 57 -45.04 -15.14 9.49
C ALA A 57 -44.86 -16.63 9.80
N SER A 58 -43.70 -17.16 9.60
CA SER A 58 -43.16 -18.42 10.14
C SER A 58 -42.05 -18.94 9.23
N LEU A 59 -40.82 -18.70 9.55
CA LEU A 59 -39.67 -19.56 9.30
C LEU A 59 -38.36 -18.82 9.60
N ILE A 60 -38.23 -18.22 10.80
CA ILE A 60 -36.89 -18.04 11.39
C ILE A 60 -37.05 -18.33 12.90
N SER A 61 -37.07 -19.62 13.27
CA SER A 61 -36.78 -20.09 14.62
C SER A 61 -35.27 -20.23 14.75
N PHE A 62 -34.64 -19.27 15.37
CA PHE A 62 -33.30 -19.45 15.92
C PHE A 62 -33.42 -20.29 17.18
N SER A 63 -33.06 -21.56 17.08
CA SER A 63 -32.82 -22.42 18.23
C SER A 63 -31.54 -22.01 18.89
N GLN A 64 -31.61 -21.38 20.05
CA GLN A 64 -30.49 -21.30 20.99
C GLN A 64 -30.20 -22.70 21.51
N PRO A 65 -28.97 -23.17 21.54
CA PRO A 65 -28.63 -24.34 22.35
C PRO A 65 -28.56 -23.91 23.82
N GLU A 66 -29.44 -24.44 24.60
CA GLU A 66 -29.52 -24.44 26.05
C GLU A 66 -28.25 -25.11 26.61
N ALA A 67 -27.50 -24.40 27.45
CA ALA A 67 -26.34 -24.94 28.13
C ALA A 67 -26.78 -25.88 29.24
N GLU A 68 -26.67 -27.18 29.00
CA GLU A 68 -26.84 -28.21 30.01
C GLU A 68 -25.57 -28.29 30.88
N VAL A 69 -25.71 -27.90 32.14
CA VAL A 69 -24.73 -28.02 33.21
C VAL A 69 -24.70 -29.49 33.62
N ALA A 70 -23.68 -30.22 33.24
CA ALA A 70 -23.39 -31.53 33.81
C ALA A 70 -22.17 -31.45 34.75
N ALA A 71 -22.41 -31.95 35.92
CA ALA A 71 -21.57 -31.92 37.11
C ALA A 71 -20.23 -32.69 36.98
N GLU A 72 -19.33 -32.24 37.79
CA GLU A 72 -18.02 -32.73 38.18
C GLU A 72 -17.84 -34.25 38.20
N THR A 73 -16.74 -34.69 37.55
CA THR A 73 -16.04 -35.89 38.02
C THR A 73 -14.53 -35.59 37.98
N SER A 74 -13.97 -35.35 39.13
CA SER A 74 -12.55 -35.23 39.39
C SER A 74 -11.88 -36.56 39.15
N VAL A 75 -11.03 -36.65 38.11
CA VAL A 75 -10.10 -37.76 37.98
C VAL A 75 -8.69 -37.18 38.20
N GLU A 76 -8.16 -37.51 39.35
CA GLU A 76 -6.76 -37.36 39.72
C GLU A 76 -5.91 -38.29 38.84
N VAL A 77 -5.14 -37.71 37.89
CA VAL A 77 -4.12 -38.44 37.14
C VAL A 77 -2.75 -37.92 37.55
N ALA A 78 -1.98 -38.84 38.15
CA ALA A 78 -0.60 -38.69 38.56
C ALA A 78 0.29 -38.18 37.42
N ALA A 79 1.15 -37.20 37.72
CA ALA A 79 2.17 -36.68 36.84
C ALA A 79 3.27 -37.72 36.57
N PRO A 80 3.75 -37.88 35.33
CA PRO A 80 5.05 -38.47 35.07
C PRO A 80 6.11 -37.36 35.14
N GLU A 81 6.99 -37.46 36.16
CA GLU A 81 8.27 -36.77 36.15
C GLU A 81 9.13 -37.34 35.01
N ASN A 82 9.34 -36.52 33.93
CA ASN A 82 10.55 -36.51 33.12
C ASN A 82 10.42 -35.41 32.09
N GLY A 83 10.78 -34.18 32.50
CA GLY A 83 10.96 -33.04 31.56
C GLY A 83 12.26 -33.21 30.77
N PRO A 84 12.27 -32.94 29.48
CA PRO A 84 13.51 -32.81 28.72
C PRO A 84 14.26 -31.57 29.25
N LYS A 85 15.55 -31.74 29.52
CA LYS A 85 16.50 -30.71 29.96
C LYS A 85 16.41 -29.53 28.96
N GLY A 86 16.01 -28.38 29.46
CA GLY A 86 15.96 -27.13 28.70
C GLY A 86 17.34 -26.82 28.10
N ASN A 87 17.31 -26.62 26.80
CA ASN A 87 18.39 -25.97 26.09
C ASN A 87 18.54 -24.55 26.71
N PRO A 88 19.76 -24.06 26.99
CA PRO A 88 19.93 -22.71 27.52
C PRO A 88 19.33 -21.71 26.52
N SER A 89 18.27 -21.03 26.94
CA SER A 89 17.74 -19.87 26.23
C SER A 89 18.90 -18.94 25.90
N ALA A 90 18.99 -18.57 24.61
CA ALA A 90 19.84 -17.45 24.21
C ALA A 90 19.54 -16.26 25.12
N PRO A 91 20.55 -15.47 25.54
CA PRO A 91 20.32 -14.30 26.37
C PRO A 91 19.31 -13.41 25.71
N ALA A 92 18.17 -13.16 26.37
CA ALA A 92 17.21 -12.16 25.96
C ALA A 92 17.99 -10.84 25.85
N GLN A 93 18.03 -10.28 24.65
CA GLN A 93 18.54 -8.92 24.45
C GLN A 93 17.75 -8.01 25.40
N PRO A 94 18.42 -7.09 26.12
CA PRO A 94 17.71 -6.18 27.01
C PRO A 94 16.66 -5.44 26.17
N ALA A 95 15.41 -5.51 26.60
CA ALA A 95 14.33 -4.73 26.00
C ALA A 95 14.76 -3.26 26.12
N MET A 96 15.05 -2.63 24.99
CA MET A 96 15.34 -1.21 24.94
C MET A 96 14.03 -0.49 25.26
N ASP A 97 13.98 0.25 26.36
CA ASP A 97 12.82 1.10 26.72
C ASP A 97 12.71 2.23 25.67
N LEU A 98 11.92 1.97 24.62
CA LEU A 98 11.66 2.94 23.58
C LEU A 98 10.58 3.93 24.03
N PRO A 99 10.70 5.24 23.69
CA PRO A 99 9.65 6.19 23.97
C PRO A 99 8.32 5.78 23.33
N THR A 100 7.28 5.61 24.14
CA THR A 100 5.90 5.32 23.70
C THR A 100 5.10 6.59 23.44
N THR A 101 5.67 7.76 23.76
CA THR A 101 5.08 9.07 23.53
C THR A 101 5.87 9.83 22.46
N TRP A 102 5.18 10.68 21.70
CA TRP A 102 5.84 11.53 20.71
C TRP A 102 6.85 12.48 21.36
N PRO A 103 8.08 12.61 20.83
CA PRO A 103 9.11 13.43 21.46
C PRO A 103 8.90 14.92 21.19
N GLY A 104 8.16 15.60 22.08
CA GLY A 104 7.91 17.02 22.00
C GLY A 104 7.24 17.45 20.69
N ASP A 105 7.86 18.40 20.00
CA ASP A 105 7.43 18.94 18.71
C ASP A 105 8.20 18.36 17.51
N PHE A 106 8.83 17.20 17.68
CA PHE A 106 9.61 16.54 16.64
C PHE A 106 8.85 16.46 15.31
N GLY A 107 9.42 17.07 14.29
CA GLY A 107 8.91 17.05 12.92
C GLY A 107 7.74 17.99 12.64
N PHE A 108 7.16 18.70 13.63
CA PHE A 108 5.94 19.51 13.44
C PHE A 108 6.11 20.63 12.41
N ASP A 109 7.31 21.19 12.27
CA ASP A 109 7.62 22.19 11.27
C ASP A 109 8.16 21.61 9.96
N ASN A 110 8.25 20.26 9.86
CA ASN A 110 8.82 19.61 8.70
C ASN A 110 7.76 19.49 7.59
N ASN A 111 8.12 19.95 6.39
CA ASN A 111 7.27 19.87 5.22
C ASN A 111 7.59 18.64 4.37
N PHE A 112 6.71 18.35 3.40
CA PHE A 112 6.86 17.21 2.50
C PHE A 112 8.20 17.24 1.73
N ALA A 113 8.66 18.40 1.26
CA ALA A 113 9.87 18.48 0.45
C ALA A 113 11.12 18.10 1.26
N THR A 114 11.17 18.48 2.54
CA THR A 114 12.28 18.10 3.44
C THR A 114 12.23 16.59 3.74
N ALA A 115 11.07 16.05 4.09
CA ALA A 115 10.94 14.62 4.30
C ALA A 115 11.23 13.80 3.02
N PHE A 116 10.84 14.32 1.86
CA PHE A 116 11.19 13.67 0.59
C PHE A 116 12.69 13.72 0.29
N ALA A 117 13.38 14.78 0.72
CA ALA A 117 14.85 14.85 0.60
C ALA A 117 15.52 13.77 1.46
N ASP A 118 15.06 13.57 2.71
CA ASP A 118 15.53 12.48 3.58
C ASP A 118 15.28 11.09 2.91
N LEU A 119 14.09 10.88 2.34
CA LEU A 119 13.78 9.65 1.61
C LEU A 119 14.67 9.46 0.38
N ALA A 120 14.90 10.51 -0.40
CA ALA A 120 15.72 10.48 -1.61
C ALA A 120 17.19 10.16 -1.27
N ASP A 121 17.70 10.69 -0.17
CA ASP A 121 19.07 10.43 0.30
C ASP A 121 19.29 8.94 0.61
N LEU A 122 18.32 8.26 1.20
CA LEU A 122 18.36 6.80 1.40
C LEU A 122 18.51 6.01 0.08
N TRP A 123 18.02 6.57 -1.04
CA TRP A 123 18.19 6.02 -2.38
C TRP A 123 19.47 6.50 -3.07
N GLY A 124 20.33 7.26 -2.39
CA GLY A 124 21.52 7.88 -2.97
C GLY A 124 21.20 8.99 -3.96
N LEU A 125 20.02 9.58 -3.88
CA LEU A 125 19.55 10.65 -4.76
C LEU A 125 19.53 11.99 -4.00
N PHE A 126 20.43 12.90 -4.36
CA PHE A 126 20.37 14.27 -3.83
C PHE A 126 19.13 14.99 -4.37
N TYR A 127 18.20 15.35 -3.50
CA TYR A 127 17.00 16.12 -3.85
C TYR A 127 17.03 17.51 -3.21
N PRO A 128 17.11 18.61 -4.01
CA PRO A 128 17.01 19.97 -3.45
C PRO A 128 15.54 20.26 -3.08
N PRO A 129 15.24 20.64 -1.81
CA PRO A 129 13.86 20.91 -1.37
C PRO A 129 13.13 22.03 -2.11
N SER A 130 13.86 22.82 -2.92
CA SER A 130 13.28 23.85 -3.80
C SER A 130 12.63 23.31 -5.09
N GLN A 131 12.75 22.02 -5.37
CA GLN A 131 12.13 21.39 -6.54
C GLN A 131 10.61 21.25 -6.34
N GLU A 132 9.84 21.66 -7.36
CA GLU A 132 8.37 21.69 -7.28
C GLU A 132 7.71 20.31 -7.45
N ASN A 133 8.39 19.33 -8.05
CA ASN A 133 7.81 18.02 -8.37
C ASN A 133 8.74 16.88 -7.99
N PRO A 134 8.68 16.41 -6.71
CA PRO A 134 9.53 15.35 -6.19
C PRO A 134 9.48 14.06 -6.99
N CYS A 135 8.28 13.61 -7.36
CA CYS A 135 8.10 12.35 -8.10
C CYS A 135 8.61 12.42 -9.54
N ARG A 136 8.54 13.58 -10.18
CA ARG A 136 9.14 13.77 -11.49
C ARG A 136 10.68 13.74 -11.39
N TYR A 137 11.22 14.41 -10.40
CA TYR A 137 12.66 14.40 -10.14
C TYR A 137 13.18 12.97 -9.91
N ALA A 138 12.49 12.19 -9.07
CA ALA A 138 12.80 10.79 -8.86
C ALA A 138 12.67 9.96 -10.14
N ALA A 139 11.68 10.28 -10.99
CA ALA A 139 11.49 9.59 -12.27
C ALA A 139 12.63 9.82 -13.27
N ASP A 140 13.20 11.01 -13.28
CA ASP A 140 14.38 11.33 -14.11
C ASP A 140 15.63 10.57 -13.63
N ALA A 141 15.64 10.15 -12.34
CA ALA A 141 16.68 9.28 -11.76
C ALA A 141 16.35 7.77 -11.85
N GLY A 142 15.29 7.38 -12.57
CA GLY A 142 14.88 5.98 -12.74
C GLY A 142 14.04 5.39 -11.63
N LEU A 143 13.63 6.21 -10.64
CA LEU A 143 12.74 5.81 -9.56
C LEU A 143 11.27 6.15 -9.89
N ARG A 144 10.34 5.60 -9.12
CA ARG A 144 8.90 5.94 -9.19
C ARG A 144 8.34 6.13 -7.79
N CYS A 145 7.41 7.07 -7.65
CA CYS A 145 6.61 7.19 -6.44
C CYS A 145 5.47 6.18 -6.42
N LEU A 146 5.11 5.75 -5.22
CA LEU A 146 3.88 5.04 -4.92
C LEU A 146 3.22 5.73 -3.72
N ASP A 147 2.09 6.39 -3.97
CA ASP A 147 1.26 7.04 -2.95
C ASP A 147 0.19 6.07 -2.47
N ARG A 148 0.04 5.92 -1.16
CA ARG A 148 -0.93 5.01 -0.56
C ARG A 148 -1.51 5.58 0.73
N GLN A 149 -2.68 5.05 1.06
CA GLN A 149 -3.26 5.13 2.39
C GLN A 149 -3.60 3.72 2.83
N ASP A 150 -2.89 3.19 3.81
CA ASP A 150 -3.00 1.81 4.26
C ASP A 150 -2.45 1.67 5.69
N ASN A 151 -2.41 0.46 6.23
CA ASN A 151 -1.88 0.18 7.56
C ASN A 151 -0.36 -0.13 7.55
N LEU A 152 0.23 -0.19 8.75
CA LEU A 152 1.65 -0.49 8.92
C LEU A 152 2.06 -1.86 8.39
N GLN A 153 1.18 -2.86 8.47
CA GLN A 153 1.48 -4.20 7.95
C GLN A 153 1.67 -4.17 6.43
N SER A 154 0.84 -3.40 5.71
CA SER A 154 1.01 -3.19 4.27
C SER A 154 2.34 -2.51 3.96
N LEU A 155 2.70 -1.48 4.73
CA LEU A 155 3.98 -0.78 4.56
C LEU A 155 5.18 -1.70 4.84
N GLN A 156 5.13 -2.55 5.87
CA GLN A 156 6.11 -3.62 6.11
C GLN A 156 6.19 -4.59 4.93
N GLY A 157 5.05 -4.88 4.30
CA GLY A 157 4.97 -5.74 3.12
C GLY A 157 5.76 -5.20 1.92
N TYR A 158 5.85 -3.90 1.75
CA TYR A 158 6.71 -3.26 0.73
C TYR A 158 8.18 -3.27 1.11
N ASP A 159 8.50 -3.24 2.40
CA ASP A 159 9.86 -3.21 2.94
C ASP A 159 10.70 -2.07 2.30
N ARG A 160 10.11 -0.89 2.20
CA ARG A 160 10.74 0.32 1.64
C ARG A 160 10.50 1.51 2.57
N PRO A 161 11.51 2.35 2.82
CA PRO A 161 11.33 3.64 3.49
C PRO A 161 10.30 4.50 2.80
N ALA A 162 9.63 5.35 3.59
CA ALA A 162 8.53 6.15 3.07
C ALA A 162 8.43 7.50 3.80
N VAL A 163 7.98 8.53 3.10
CA VAL A 163 7.47 9.75 3.73
C VAL A 163 6.09 9.45 4.27
N LEU A 164 5.87 9.73 5.54
CA LEU A 164 4.58 9.61 6.21
C LEU A 164 3.95 10.99 6.40
N THR A 165 2.64 11.08 6.23
CA THR A 165 1.85 12.25 6.65
C THR A 165 1.26 11.98 8.02
N LEU A 166 1.70 12.76 9.00
CA LEU A 166 1.25 12.73 10.39
C LEU A 166 0.49 13.98 10.74
N TYR A 167 -0.17 13.99 11.91
CA TYR A 167 -0.97 15.12 12.37
C TYR A 167 -0.59 15.50 13.80
N ASP A 168 -0.41 16.80 14.05
CA ASP A 168 -0.16 17.34 15.38
C ASP A 168 -1.44 17.39 16.22
N ASP A 169 -1.35 17.88 17.46
CA ASP A 169 -2.49 17.96 18.40
C ASP A 169 -3.56 18.96 17.96
N GLN A 170 -3.28 19.82 16.98
CA GLN A 170 -4.22 20.74 16.36
C GLN A 170 -4.78 20.19 15.03
N GLY A 171 -4.42 18.98 14.64
CA GLY A 171 -4.82 18.37 13.38
C GLY A 171 -4.12 18.96 12.14
N ARG A 172 -2.99 19.66 12.30
CA ARG A 172 -2.20 20.16 11.18
C ARG A 172 -1.26 19.06 10.67
N PRO A 173 -1.20 18.86 9.35
CA PRO A 173 -0.31 17.85 8.79
C PRO A 173 1.16 18.28 8.88
N PHE A 174 2.02 17.32 9.18
CA PHE A 174 3.46 17.40 9.05
C PHE A 174 4.02 16.11 8.48
N HIS A 175 5.28 16.11 8.04
CA HIS A 175 5.83 14.97 7.32
C HIS A 175 7.15 14.52 7.94
N VAL A 176 7.30 13.21 8.08
CA VAL A 176 8.55 12.58 8.52
C VAL A 176 8.90 11.42 7.60
N THR A 177 10.15 11.05 7.56
CA THR A 177 10.60 9.88 6.81
C THR A 177 10.72 8.69 7.74
N LEU A 178 9.95 7.64 7.46
CA LEU A 178 10.14 6.33 8.08
C LEU A 178 11.34 5.66 7.42
N GLU A 179 12.44 5.59 8.15
CA GLU A 179 13.68 4.97 7.70
C GLU A 179 13.72 3.48 7.99
N LYS A 180 13.31 3.09 9.21
CA LYS A 180 13.35 1.71 9.69
C LYS A 180 12.08 1.34 10.46
N LEU A 181 11.68 0.08 10.33
CA LEU A 181 10.51 -0.49 11.00
C LEU A 181 10.75 -1.97 11.27
N GLN A 182 10.75 -2.37 12.52
CA GLN A 182 10.91 -3.78 12.93
C GLN A 182 10.21 -4.04 14.25
N ALA A 183 9.33 -5.01 14.28
CA ALA A 183 8.54 -5.35 15.46
C ALA A 183 7.83 -4.12 16.06
N GLN A 184 8.24 -3.69 17.25
CA GLN A 184 7.68 -2.54 17.98
C GLN A 184 8.52 -1.25 17.84
N ARG A 185 9.55 -1.25 17.01
CA ARG A 185 10.51 -0.15 16.86
C ARG A 185 10.40 0.52 15.49
N VAL A 186 10.32 1.84 15.49
CA VAL A 186 10.39 2.68 14.30
C VAL A 186 11.52 3.69 14.43
N ARG A 187 12.22 3.97 13.33
CA ARG A 187 13.15 5.09 13.21
C ARG A 187 12.59 6.10 12.23
N LEU A 188 12.36 7.30 12.74
CA LEU A 188 11.80 8.42 11.98
C LEU A 188 12.84 9.53 11.86
N ALA A 189 12.95 10.11 10.66
CA ALA A 189 13.78 11.27 10.38
C ALA A 189 12.92 12.50 10.03
N ALA A 190 13.39 13.69 10.45
CA ALA A 190 12.84 14.97 10.09
C ALA A 190 14.01 15.95 9.89
N GLY A 191 14.46 16.07 8.65
CA GLY A 191 15.66 16.83 8.29
C GLY A 191 16.91 16.26 9.00
N ASN A 192 17.57 17.09 9.80
CA ASN A 192 18.83 16.71 10.46
C ASN A 192 18.63 15.94 11.77
N THR A 193 17.41 15.60 12.15
CA THR A 193 17.12 14.89 13.40
C THR A 193 16.43 13.57 13.12
N ALA A 194 16.78 12.54 13.90
CA ALA A 194 16.11 11.26 13.83
C ALA A 194 15.87 10.71 15.25
N HIS A 195 14.75 10.02 15.42
CA HIS A 195 14.37 9.38 16.68
C HIS A 195 13.96 7.93 16.47
N GLU A 196 14.32 7.09 17.41
CA GLU A 196 13.78 5.75 17.53
C GLU A 196 12.66 5.75 18.56
N LEU A 197 11.50 5.25 18.18
CA LEU A 197 10.28 5.26 18.97
C LEU A 197 9.62 3.90 18.97
N ASP A 198 8.76 3.67 19.97
CA ASP A 198 7.79 2.59 19.91
C ASP A 198 6.75 2.86 18.82
N ILE A 199 6.26 1.80 18.19
CA ILE A 199 5.24 1.87 17.12
C ILE A 199 3.97 2.59 17.59
N ALA A 200 3.60 2.48 18.87
CA ALA A 200 2.43 3.15 19.43
C ALA A 200 2.54 4.68 19.40
N ALA A 201 3.75 5.23 19.52
CA ALA A 201 3.98 6.67 19.37
C ALA A 201 3.69 7.13 17.93
N LEU A 202 4.09 6.34 16.93
CA LEU A 202 3.77 6.61 15.53
C LEU A 202 2.26 6.50 15.26
N GLU A 203 1.63 5.39 15.67
CA GLU A 203 0.20 5.13 15.42
C GLU A 203 -0.72 6.17 16.05
N SER A 204 -0.28 6.85 17.11
CA SER A 204 -1.05 7.94 17.73
C SER A 204 -1.25 9.16 16.81
N ARG A 205 -0.43 9.31 15.78
CA ARG A 205 -0.41 10.49 14.89
C ARG A 205 -0.54 10.17 13.40
N TRP A 206 -0.44 8.89 13.02
CA TRP A 206 -0.45 8.45 11.64
C TRP A 206 -1.79 7.79 11.27
N PHE A 207 -2.40 8.24 10.18
CA PHE A 207 -3.69 7.73 9.68
C PHE A 207 -3.55 6.96 8.36
N GLY A 208 -2.36 6.42 8.11
CA GLY A 208 -2.10 5.52 7.00
C GLY A 208 -1.57 6.17 5.72
N GLU A 209 -1.48 7.49 5.63
CA GLU A 209 -1.00 8.18 4.42
C GLU A 209 0.52 8.12 4.31
N TYR A 210 1.02 7.63 3.18
CA TYR A 210 2.45 7.59 2.90
C TYR A 210 2.79 7.62 1.41
N GLN A 211 4.03 8.02 1.12
CA GLN A 211 4.63 7.94 -0.21
C GLN A 211 5.98 7.23 -0.10
N LEU A 212 6.20 6.19 -0.92
CA LEU A 212 7.48 5.52 -1.03
C LEU A 212 8.07 5.64 -2.45
N LEU A 213 9.38 5.41 -2.53
CA LEU A 213 10.09 5.28 -3.80
C LEU A 213 10.37 3.80 -4.11
N TRP A 214 10.34 3.46 -5.41
CA TRP A 214 10.67 2.14 -5.90
C TRP A 214 11.32 2.20 -7.29
N GLN A 215 12.10 1.20 -7.63
CA GLN A 215 12.79 1.11 -8.91
C GLN A 215 12.04 0.14 -9.84
N PRO A 216 11.46 0.62 -10.94
CA PRO A 216 10.91 -0.26 -11.97
C PRO A 216 12.02 -0.91 -12.80
N PRO A 217 11.77 -2.07 -13.44
CA PRO A 217 12.65 -2.55 -14.51
C PRO A 217 12.60 -1.61 -15.72
N ASP A 218 13.67 -1.59 -16.52
CA ASP A 218 13.78 -0.71 -17.69
C ASP A 218 12.63 -0.86 -18.71
N LEU A 219 12.02 -2.03 -18.73
CA LEU A 219 10.88 -2.32 -19.62
C LEU A 219 9.55 -1.77 -19.11
N TYR A 220 9.46 -1.32 -17.86
CA TYR A 220 8.21 -0.87 -17.26
C TYR A 220 7.81 0.51 -17.78
N ARG A 221 6.69 0.60 -18.47
CA ARG A 221 6.10 1.87 -18.98
C ARG A 221 4.80 2.24 -18.29
N GLY A 222 4.21 1.30 -17.56
CA GLY A 222 2.94 1.43 -16.85
C GLY A 222 2.41 0.07 -16.44
N PRO A 223 1.24 0.00 -15.79
CA PRO A 223 0.61 -1.26 -15.44
C PRO A 223 0.40 -2.14 -16.67
N LEU A 224 0.56 -3.46 -16.50
CA LEU A 224 0.25 -4.47 -17.50
C LEU A 224 -1.04 -5.19 -17.07
N PHE A 225 -2.06 -5.14 -17.94
CA PHE A 225 -3.37 -5.73 -17.67
C PHE A 225 -3.54 -7.12 -18.26
N PRO A 226 -4.46 -7.95 -17.71
CA PRO A 226 -4.80 -9.24 -18.28
C PRO A 226 -5.15 -9.13 -19.77
N GLY A 227 -4.59 -10.02 -20.58
CA GLY A 227 -4.77 -10.04 -22.04
C GLY A 227 -3.83 -9.13 -22.82
N GLU A 228 -3.05 -8.28 -22.18
CA GLU A 228 -2.04 -7.45 -22.87
C GLU A 228 -0.79 -8.25 -23.24
N SER A 229 -0.05 -7.74 -24.21
CA SER A 229 1.18 -8.32 -24.74
C SER A 229 2.32 -7.30 -24.74
N GLY A 230 3.56 -7.77 -24.79
CA GLY A 230 4.73 -6.92 -24.87
C GLY A 230 5.94 -7.49 -24.14
N PRO A 231 7.09 -6.81 -24.21
CA PRO A 231 8.33 -7.30 -23.59
C PRO A 231 8.25 -7.52 -22.08
N LEU A 232 7.39 -6.75 -21.38
CA LEU A 232 7.17 -6.89 -19.93
C LEU A 232 6.52 -8.23 -19.57
N VAL A 233 5.77 -8.88 -20.50
CA VAL A 233 5.17 -10.21 -20.27
C VAL A 233 6.26 -11.28 -20.13
N GLY A 234 7.22 -11.30 -21.04
CA GLY A 234 8.36 -12.23 -20.98
C GLY A 234 9.17 -12.00 -19.71
N TRP A 235 9.51 -10.75 -19.40
CA TRP A 235 10.19 -10.41 -18.16
C TRP A 235 9.42 -10.92 -16.93
N LEU A 236 8.10 -10.70 -16.84
CA LEU A 236 7.28 -11.19 -15.74
C LEU A 236 7.32 -12.72 -15.62
N ALA A 237 7.26 -13.43 -16.76
CA ALA A 237 7.34 -14.88 -16.77
C ALA A 237 8.65 -15.39 -16.17
N ASP A 238 9.79 -14.79 -16.55
CA ASP A 238 11.11 -15.11 -15.99
C ASP A 238 11.16 -14.86 -14.47
N GLN A 239 10.60 -13.73 -14.00
CA GLN A 239 10.61 -13.42 -12.57
C GLN A 239 9.75 -14.40 -11.77
N LEU A 240 8.53 -14.70 -12.26
CA LEU A 240 7.66 -15.66 -11.59
C LEU A 240 8.18 -17.10 -11.65
N GLU A 241 8.96 -17.45 -12.66
CA GLU A 241 9.68 -18.73 -12.74
C GLU A 241 10.80 -18.78 -11.69
N THR A 242 11.60 -17.72 -11.57
CA THR A 242 12.63 -17.57 -10.53
C THR A 242 12.04 -17.73 -9.13
N LEU A 243 10.89 -17.15 -8.90
CA LEU A 243 10.15 -17.24 -7.63
C LEU A 243 9.32 -18.53 -7.49
N ARG A 244 9.36 -19.44 -8.46
CA ARG A 244 8.66 -20.73 -8.49
C ARG A 244 7.11 -20.62 -8.47
N PHE A 245 6.57 -19.50 -8.89
CA PHE A 245 5.13 -19.32 -9.11
C PHE A 245 4.70 -19.75 -10.51
N PHE A 246 5.62 -19.78 -11.46
CA PHE A 246 5.40 -20.16 -12.84
C PHE A 246 6.36 -21.25 -13.27
N ALA A 247 5.89 -22.20 -14.07
CA ALA A 247 6.74 -23.14 -14.78
C ALA A 247 6.45 -22.97 -16.27
N GLY A 248 7.46 -22.56 -17.01
CA GLY A 248 7.36 -22.39 -18.45
C GLY A 248 6.88 -23.65 -19.15
N GLN A 249 6.03 -23.51 -20.15
CA GLN A 249 5.55 -24.64 -20.97
C GLN A 249 6.52 -24.88 -22.15
N GLY A 250 7.65 -25.53 -21.88
CA GLY A 250 8.65 -25.83 -22.90
C GLY A 250 9.42 -24.57 -23.38
N ASN A 251 9.90 -24.59 -24.64
CA ASN A 251 10.75 -23.54 -25.20
C ASN A 251 10.02 -22.25 -25.63
N ARG A 252 8.72 -22.08 -25.30
CA ARG A 252 7.95 -20.93 -25.74
C ARG A 252 7.65 -20.00 -24.57
N MET A 253 8.25 -18.82 -24.63
CA MET A 253 7.90 -17.73 -23.69
C MET A 253 6.49 -17.23 -23.97
N PRO A 254 5.71 -16.93 -22.92
CA PRO A 254 4.42 -16.29 -23.09
C PRO A 254 4.59 -14.91 -23.74
N ASP A 255 3.76 -14.59 -24.70
CA ASP A 255 3.71 -13.29 -25.38
C ASP A 255 2.55 -12.41 -24.87
N ARG A 256 1.68 -13.00 -24.04
CA ARG A 256 0.46 -12.37 -23.53
C ARG A 256 0.22 -12.75 -22.05
N LEU A 257 -0.28 -11.78 -21.26
CA LEU A 257 -0.64 -12.00 -19.87
C LEU A 257 -1.98 -12.72 -19.77
N GLU A 258 -1.98 -14.03 -19.99
CA GLU A 258 -3.18 -14.86 -19.95
C GLU A 258 -2.86 -16.30 -19.45
N GLY A 259 -3.89 -17.13 -19.34
CA GLY A 259 -3.76 -18.56 -19.03
C GLY A 259 -2.96 -18.83 -17.77
N THR A 260 -1.94 -19.67 -17.89
CA THR A 260 -1.09 -20.11 -16.75
C THR A 260 -0.25 -18.98 -16.17
N LEU A 261 0.24 -18.05 -16.98
CA LEU A 261 1.01 -16.91 -16.50
C LEU A 261 0.15 -15.95 -15.67
N LEU A 262 -1.06 -15.63 -16.15
CA LEU A 262 -2.03 -14.84 -15.37
C LEU A 262 -2.39 -15.52 -14.05
N GLY A 263 -2.59 -16.84 -14.07
CA GLY A 263 -2.81 -17.62 -12.86
C GLY A 263 -1.63 -17.59 -11.89
N ALA A 264 -0.39 -17.59 -12.41
CA ALA A 264 0.82 -17.48 -11.61
C ALA A 264 0.94 -16.09 -10.95
N LEU A 265 0.67 -15.01 -11.70
CA LEU A 265 0.65 -13.67 -11.16
C LEU A 265 -0.37 -13.51 -10.02
N LYS A 266 -1.60 -14.03 -10.22
CA LYS A 266 -2.64 -13.99 -9.17
C LYS A 266 -2.25 -14.80 -7.93
N ARG A 267 -1.58 -15.94 -8.07
CA ARG A 267 -1.06 -16.70 -6.93
C ARG A 267 0.02 -15.94 -6.18
N PHE A 268 0.95 -15.31 -6.91
CA PHE A 268 1.96 -14.44 -6.31
C PHE A 268 1.30 -13.28 -5.54
N GLN A 269 0.35 -12.56 -6.14
CA GLN A 269 -0.37 -11.49 -5.47
C GLN A 269 -1.05 -11.96 -4.19
N PHE A 270 -1.74 -13.09 -4.24
CA PHE A 270 -2.40 -13.70 -3.07
C PHE A 270 -1.38 -14.05 -1.97
N ASP A 271 -0.27 -14.68 -2.33
CA ASP A 271 0.82 -15.05 -1.40
C ASP A 271 1.43 -13.81 -0.71
N GLN A 272 1.52 -12.69 -1.43
CA GLN A 272 2.01 -11.42 -0.91
C GLN A 272 0.93 -10.60 -0.18
N GLY A 273 -0.27 -11.14 0.06
CA GLY A 273 -1.37 -10.43 0.72
C GLY A 273 -2.01 -9.32 -0.13
N LEU A 274 -1.74 -9.30 -1.45
CA LEU A 274 -2.36 -8.38 -2.38
C LEU A 274 -3.69 -8.91 -2.92
N THR A 275 -4.54 -8.01 -3.43
CA THR A 275 -5.72 -8.42 -4.22
C THR A 275 -5.26 -9.15 -5.48
N PRO A 276 -5.69 -10.42 -5.72
CA PRO A 276 -5.26 -11.21 -6.86
C PRO A 276 -6.04 -10.81 -8.13
N ASP A 277 -5.92 -9.55 -8.55
CA ASP A 277 -6.58 -8.98 -9.73
C ASP A 277 -5.92 -9.38 -11.06
N GLY A 278 -4.66 -9.80 -11.00
CA GLY A 278 -3.86 -10.15 -12.18
C GLY A 278 -3.28 -8.94 -12.90
N ILE A 279 -3.29 -7.77 -12.29
CA ILE A 279 -2.67 -6.55 -12.84
C ILE A 279 -1.24 -6.44 -12.31
N LEU A 280 -0.26 -6.34 -13.21
CA LEU A 280 1.12 -6.02 -12.81
C LEU A 280 1.27 -4.51 -12.66
N GLY A 281 0.68 -3.97 -11.59
CA GLY A 281 0.74 -2.56 -11.23
C GLY A 281 1.90 -2.23 -10.26
N PRO A 282 2.04 -0.95 -9.84
CA PRO A 282 3.11 -0.52 -8.95
C PRO A 282 3.22 -1.32 -7.65
N GLN A 283 2.10 -1.63 -7.00
CA GLN A 283 2.09 -2.45 -5.77
C GLN A 283 2.70 -3.83 -6.01
N THR A 284 2.22 -4.54 -7.03
CA THR A 284 2.74 -5.86 -7.39
C THR A 284 4.22 -5.80 -7.74
N MET A 285 4.66 -4.73 -8.42
CA MET A 285 6.07 -4.52 -8.77
C MET A 285 6.95 -4.33 -7.53
N VAL A 286 6.52 -3.56 -6.54
CA VAL A 286 7.30 -3.38 -5.29
C VAL A 286 7.43 -4.71 -4.55
N HIS A 287 6.36 -5.52 -4.47
CA HIS A 287 6.42 -6.85 -3.87
C HIS A 287 7.32 -7.82 -4.67
N LEU A 288 7.30 -7.75 -6.01
CA LEU A 288 8.24 -8.51 -6.85
C LEU A 288 9.69 -8.09 -6.57
N ASN A 289 9.97 -6.78 -6.52
CA ASN A 289 11.30 -6.26 -6.18
C ASN A 289 11.78 -6.78 -4.83
N ARG A 290 10.90 -6.82 -3.82
CA ARG A 290 11.22 -7.38 -2.52
C ARG A 290 11.53 -8.87 -2.60
N ALA A 291 10.65 -9.65 -3.25
CA ALA A 291 10.79 -11.11 -3.37
C ALA A 291 12.04 -11.53 -4.17
N LEU A 292 12.46 -10.70 -5.13
CA LEU A 292 13.65 -10.89 -5.97
C LEU A 292 14.91 -10.27 -5.38
N ASP A 293 14.82 -9.72 -4.19
CA ASP A 293 15.93 -9.02 -3.52
C ASP A 293 16.58 -7.92 -4.37
N VAL A 294 15.76 -7.17 -5.12
CA VAL A 294 16.22 -6.02 -5.90
C VAL A 294 16.87 -5.00 -4.98
N PRO A 295 18.12 -4.54 -5.27
CA PRO A 295 18.82 -3.58 -4.43
C PRO A 295 18.03 -2.31 -4.14
N GLY A 296 18.22 -1.74 -2.94
CA GLY A 296 17.60 -0.51 -2.50
C GLY A 296 17.43 -0.48 -0.98
N PRO A 297 17.08 0.66 -0.41
CA PRO A 297 16.92 0.81 1.03
C PRO A 297 15.77 -0.08 1.55
N ARG A 298 15.95 -0.65 2.75
CA ARG A 298 15.03 -1.57 3.42
C ARG A 298 14.56 -0.97 4.74
N LEU A 299 13.32 -1.30 5.13
CA LEU A 299 12.78 -0.91 6.45
C LEU A 299 13.38 -1.74 7.59
N ALA A 300 13.73 -2.99 7.35
CA ALA A 300 14.35 -3.81 8.38
C ALA A 300 15.63 -3.17 8.91
N PHE A 301 15.83 -3.22 10.24
CA PHE A 301 17.11 -2.86 10.83
C PHE A 301 18.16 -3.88 10.39
N SER A 302 19.34 -3.41 9.99
CA SER A 302 20.48 -4.29 9.73
C SER A 302 21.03 -4.79 11.06
N GLU A 303 21.58 -6.01 11.11
CA GLU A 303 22.24 -6.54 12.31
C GLU A 303 23.52 -5.74 12.68
N VAL A 304 23.89 -4.77 11.84
CA VAL A 304 25.13 -3.96 11.94
C VAL A 304 24.84 -2.49 12.26
N ASP A 305 23.58 -2.10 12.37
CA ASP A 305 23.19 -0.71 12.71
C ASP A 305 23.17 -0.45 14.24
#